data_aa6f28c5cce3cca8957fad1db2fbf6ab
#
_entry.id   aa6f28c5cce3cca8957fad1db2fbf6ab
#
_cell.length_a   1.000
_cell.length_b   1.000
_cell.length_c   1.000
_cell.angle_alpha   90.00
_cell.angle_beta   90.00
_cell.angle_gamma   90.00
#
_symmetry.space_group_name_H-M   'P 1'
#
loop_
_entity.id
_entity.type
_entity.pdbx_description
1 polymer ?
#
loop_
_entity_poly.entity_id
_entity_poly.type
_entity_poly.pdbx_seq_one_letter_code
_entity_poly.pdbx_strand_id
1 'polypeptide(L)'
;GYMFRNPYTKKIFSPLTWDQVSDPLAMQPMPTIFERAKAEGVTVTTVLPARFEDSGLTRCALRGGTFEAVVDERNDEDRLQKVVTAAGAGSKSLVYVYERMLDHAGHGRGTTSTEWLDELIRVDAFADALRDALPDDTRLLVTGDHGMVDVPEDHRMTIEDEPELRAGVDL
;
A
#
# COMPACT_ATOMS: atom_id res chain seq x y z
N GLY A 1 4.23 -3.92 10.85
CA GLY A 1 3.50 -2.65 10.81
C GLY A 1 3.63 -1.90 12.13
N TYR A 2 3.30 -0.63 12.11
CA TYR A 2 3.33 0.20 13.32
C TYR A 2 1.99 0.15 14.02
N MET A 3 2.03 0.23 15.35
CA MET A 3 0.85 0.41 16.18
C MET A 3 0.86 1.84 16.72
N PHE A 4 -0.31 2.45 16.79
CA PHE A 4 -0.47 3.78 17.34
C PHE A 4 -1.31 3.74 18.61
N ARG A 5 -0.98 4.61 19.57
CA ARG A 5 -1.83 4.85 20.71
C ARG A 5 -2.73 6.05 20.41
N ASN A 6 -4.04 5.82 20.42
CA ASN A 6 -5.01 6.90 20.30
C ASN A 6 -4.82 7.90 21.47
N PRO A 7 -4.55 9.18 21.20
CA PRO A 7 -4.25 10.16 22.26
C PRO A 7 -5.44 10.43 23.19
N TYR A 8 -6.66 10.13 22.76
CA TYR A 8 -7.89 10.37 23.51
C TYR A 8 -8.34 9.13 24.30
N THR A 9 -8.45 8.00 23.62
CA THR A 9 -8.93 6.75 24.23
C THR A 9 -7.84 5.95 24.94
N LYS A 10 -6.56 6.28 24.68
CA LYS A 10 -5.36 5.56 25.14
C LYS A 10 -5.27 4.11 24.62
N LYS A 11 -6.19 3.67 23.78
CA LYS A 11 -6.16 2.34 23.15
C LYS A 11 -5.13 2.30 22.03
N ILE A 12 -4.48 1.15 21.91
CA ILE A 12 -3.57 0.86 20.80
C ILE A 12 -4.39 0.38 19.60
N PHE A 13 -4.08 0.86 18.40
CA PHE A 13 -4.72 0.44 17.17
C PHE A 13 -3.71 0.32 16.01
N SER A 14 -4.03 -0.55 15.06
CA SER A 14 -3.29 -0.66 13.80
C SER A 14 -3.80 0.35 12.79
N PRO A 15 -2.93 1.09 12.07
CA PRO A 15 -3.37 1.95 10.98
C PRO A 15 -4.00 1.18 9.81
N LEU A 16 -3.74 -0.12 9.70
CA LEU A 16 -4.36 -0.97 8.68
C LEU A 16 -5.84 -1.25 8.96
N THR A 17 -6.21 -1.38 10.24
CA THR A 17 -7.61 -1.61 10.64
C THR A 17 -8.31 -0.35 11.09
N TRP A 18 -7.52 0.67 11.47
CA TRP A 18 -7.95 1.94 12.02
C TRP A 18 -8.91 1.81 13.21
N ASP A 19 -8.99 2.80 14.03
CA ASP A 19 -10.06 2.88 15.01
C ASP A 19 -11.13 3.90 14.54
N GLN A 20 -12.38 3.66 14.90
CA GLN A 20 -13.50 4.50 14.47
C GLN A 20 -13.54 5.87 15.17
N VAL A 21 -12.70 6.08 16.17
CA VAL A 21 -12.64 7.33 16.96
C VAL A 21 -11.60 8.29 16.42
N SER A 22 -10.55 7.78 15.79
CA SER A 22 -9.47 8.61 15.24
C SER A 22 -9.83 9.15 13.86
N ASP A 23 -9.91 10.46 13.73
CA ASP A 23 -10.07 11.11 12.42
C ASP A 23 -8.75 11.06 11.64
N PRO A 24 -8.72 10.41 10.45
CA PRO A 24 -7.54 10.35 9.61
C PRO A 24 -7.00 11.73 9.19
N LEU A 25 -7.89 12.69 9.00
CA LEU A 25 -7.52 14.06 8.62
C LEU A 25 -6.88 14.82 9.78
N ALA A 26 -7.34 14.57 11.00
CA ALA A 26 -6.72 15.16 12.20
C ALA A 26 -5.34 14.54 12.50
N MET A 27 -5.15 13.25 12.18
CA MET A 27 -3.85 12.59 12.34
C MET A 27 -2.83 13.07 11.32
N GLN A 28 -3.25 13.31 10.07
CA GLN A 28 -2.40 13.83 9.01
C GLN A 28 -3.09 15.05 8.35
N PRO A 29 -2.95 16.25 8.92
CA PRO A 29 -3.65 17.45 8.44
C PRO A 29 -2.99 18.11 7.21
N MET A 30 -1.74 17.74 6.90
CA MET A 30 -1.03 18.33 5.78
C MET A 30 -1.58 17.83 4.44
N PRO A 31 -1.65 18.68 3.41
CA PRO A 31 -2.03 18.23 2.08
C PRO A 31 -1.15 17.08 1.60
N THR A 32 -1.77 16.04 1.07
CA THR A 32 -1.04 14.92 0.46
C THR A 32 -0.34 15.36 -0.82
N ILE A 33 0.59 14.54 -1.30
CA ILE A 33 1.21 14.78 -2.63
C ILE A 33 0.14 14.76 -3.74
N PHE A 34 -0.91 13.95 -3.60
CA PHE A 34 -2.00 13.85 -4.57
C PHE A 34 -2.87 15.10 -4.58
N GLU A 35 -3.22 15.64 -3.40
CA GLU A 35 -3.94 16.91 -3.30
C GLU A 35 -3.12 18.06 -3.91
N ARG A 36 -1.82 18.10 -3.66
CA ARG A 36 -0.92 19.10 -4.24
C ARG A 36 -0.81 18.96 -5.75
N ALA A 37 -0.62 17.74 -6.28
CA ALA A 37 -0.58 17.48 -7.71
C ALA A 37 -1.88 17.90 -8.39
N LYS A 38 -3.03 17.57 -7.79
CA LYS A 38 -4.35 17.97 -8.28
C LYS A 38 -4.51 19.51 -8.31
N ALA A 39 -4.02 20.22 -7.31
CA ALA A 39 -4.04 21.68 -7.27
C ALA A 39 -3.22 22.32 -8.43
N GLU A 40 -2.21 21.61 -8.93
CA GLU A 40 -1.39 22.00 -10.10
C GLU A 40 -1.97 21.48 -11.43
N GLY A 41 -3.21 21.02 -11.46
CA GLY A 41 -3.91 20.58 -12.65
C GLY A 41 -3.54 19.18 -13.15
N VAL A 42 -2.94 18.35 -12.31
CA VAL A 42 -2.66 16.94 -12.62
C VAL A 42 -3.91 16.10 -12.29
N THR A 43 -4.33 15.25 -13.22
CA THR A 43 -5.34 14.22 -12.96
C THR A 43 -4.70 13.11 -12.12
N VAL A 44 -5.21 12.89 -10.91
CA VAL A 44 -4.65 11.90 -9.98
C VAL A 44 -5.61 10.74 -9.80
N THR A 45 -5.12 9.52 -9.97
CA THR A 45 -5.89 8.28 -9.77
C THR A 45 -5.10 7.30 -8.91
N THR A 46 -5.78 6.65 -7.98
CA THR A 46 -5.23 5.54 -7.18
C THR A 46 -5.94 4.25 -7.58
N VAL A 47 -5.19 3.25 -8.03
CA VAL A 47 -5.69 1.92 -8.42
C VAL A 47 -5.31 0.94 -7.31
N LEU A 48 -6.29 0.61 -6.47
CA LEU A 48 -6.08 -0.10 -5.21
C LEU A 48 -7.11 -1.22 -5.02
N PRO A 49 -6.82 -2.24 -4.20
CA PRO A 49 -7.83 -3.19 -3.77
C PRO A 49 -9.07 -2.50 -3.20
N ALA A 50 -10.26 -2.94 -3.65
CA ALA A 50 -11.56 -2.33 -3.30
C ALA A 50 -11.76 -2.16 -1.79
N ARG A 51 -11.26 -3.11 -0.99
CA ARG A 51 -11.36 -3.06 0.49
C ARG A 51 -10.61 -1.89 1.13
N PHE A 52 -9.74 -1.19 0.39
CA PHE A 52 -9.02 -0.01 0.89
C PHE A 52 -9.74 1.30 0.58
N GLU A 53 -10.83 1.25 -0.17
CA GLU A 53 -11.68 2.41 -0.39
C GLU A 53 -12.15 2.97 0.96
N ASP A 54 -11.98 4.27 1.15
CA ASP A 54 -12.32 4.98 2.38
C ASP A 54 -11.69 4.45 3.67
N SER A 55 -10.71 3.53 3.58
CA SER A 55 -9.97 3.11 4.76
C SER A 55 -9.27 4.29 5.44
N GLY A 56 -9.07 4.21 6.76
CA GLY A 56 -8.39 5.27 7.50
C GLY A 56 -7.02 5.63 6.92
N LEU A 57 -6.25 4.63 6.51
CA LEU A 57 -4.93 4.85 5.89
C LEU A 57 -5.05 5.52 4.52
N THR A 58 -5.99 5.09 3.68
CA THR A 58 -6.24 5.71 2.37
C THR A 58 -6.65 7.17 2.53
N ARG A 59 -7.58 7.47 3.44
CA ARG A 59 -7.99 8.84 3.75
C ARG A 59 -6.86 9.69 4.35
N CYS A 60 -5.97 9.08 5.12
CA CYS A 60 -4.82 9.75 5.72
C CYS A 60 -3.75 10.10 4.68
N ALA A 61 -3.35 9.14 3.84
CA ALA A 61 -2.13 9.22 3.03
C ALA A 61 -2.37 9.39 1.53
N LEU A 62 -3.49 8.87 1.00
CA LEU A 62 -3.75 8.76 -0.44
C LEU A 62 -4.94 9.59 -0.93
N ARG A 63 -5.51 10.44 -0.08
CA ARG A 63 -6.61 11.33 -0.47
C ARG A 63 -6.15 12.36 -1.52
N GLY A 64 -7.08 12.80 -2.36
CA GLY A 64 -6.86 13.83 -3.38
C GLY A 64 -7.05 13.34 -4.82
N GLY A 65 -6.94 12.03 -5.06
CA GLY A 65 -7.20 11.40 -6.36
C GLY A 65 -8.57 10.73 -6.45
N THR A 66 -8.91 10.28 -7.66
CA THR A 66 -10.01 9.35 -7.90
C THR A 66 -9.57 7.96 -7.46
N PHE A 67 -10.42 7.25 -6.74
CA PHE A 67 -10.17 5.87 -6.33
C PHE A 67 -10.75 4.92 -7.38
N GLU A 68 -9.91 4.10 -7.99
CA GLU A 68 -10.29 3.02 -8.91
C GLU A 68 -10.13 1.68 -8.20
N ALA A 69 -11.26 1.07 -7.87
CA ALA A 69 -11.32 -0.15 -7.11
C ALA A 69 -10.92 -1.39 -7.92
N VAL A 70 -9.96 -2.17 -7.43
CA VAL A 70 -9.66 -3.52 -7.92
C VAL A 70 -10.40 -4.51 -7.04
N VAL A 71 -11.45 -5.11 -7.59
CA VAL A 71 -12.32 -6.05 -6.85
C VAL A 71 -11.66 -7.43 -6.76
N ASP A 72 -11.15 -7.93 -7.87
CA ASP A 72 -10.38 -9.19 -7.92
C ASP A 72 -8.90 -8.87 -8.11
N GLU A 73 -8.14 -9.02 -7.02
CA GLU A 73 -6.70 -8.75 -6.99
C GLU A 73 -5.88 -9.72 -7.87
N ARG A 74 -6.49 -10.81 -8.34
CA ARG A 74 -5.89 -11.77 -9.29
C ARG A 74 -6.19 -11.45 -10.75
N ASN A 75 -7.09 -10.52 -11.02
CA ASN A 75 -7.42 -10.08 -12.37
C ASN A 75 -6.48 -8.96 -12.81
N ASP A 76 -5.29 -9.34 -13.31
CA ASP A 76 -4.29 -8.39 -13.77
C ASP A 76 -4.72 -7.64 -15.03
N GLU A 77 -5.58 -8.24 -15.86
CA GLU A 77 -6.14 -7.57 -17.05
C GLU A 77 -7.04 -6.40 -16.69
N ASP A 78 -7.96 -6.58 -15.73
CA ASP A 78 -8.82 -5.49 -15.21
C ASP A 78 -7.97 -4.38 -14.60
N ARG A 79 -6.96 -4.75 -13.80
CA ARG A 79 -6.03 -3.80 -13.20
C ARG A 79 -5.26 -3.02 -14.26
N LEU A 80 -4.69 -3.71 -15.25
CA LEU A 80 -3.99 -3.09 -16.38
C LEU A 80 -4.86 -2.08 -17.10
N GLN A 81 -6.09 -2.47 -17.45
CA GLN A 81 -7.03 -1.58 -18.16
C GLN A 81 -7.35 -0.31 -17.35
N LYS A 82 -7.54 -0.43 -16.04
CA LYS A 82 -7.76 0.73 -15.16
C LYS A 82 -6.56 1.66 -15.12
N VAL A 83 -5.35 1.12 -15.03
CA VAL A 83 -4.12 1.91 -15.01
C VAL A 83 -3.91 2.65 -16.34
N VAL A 84 -4.06 1.96 -17.47
CA VAL A 84 -3.89 2.56 -18.80
C VAL A 84 -4.93 3.65 -19.04
N THR A 85 -6.19 3.40 -18.68
CA THR A 85 -7.26 4.40 -18.77
C THR A 85 -6.94 5.63 -17.91
N ALA A 86 -6.50 5.44 -16.68
CA ALA A 86 -6.13 6.52 -15.78
C ALA A 86 -4.89 7.30 -16.25
N ALA A 87 -3.91 6.61 -16.83
CA ALA A 87 -2.71 7.24 -17.38
C ALA A 87 -3.02 8.16 -18.57
N GLY A 88 -4.01 7.79 -19.39
CA GLY A 88 -4.51 8.61 -20.50
C GLY A 88 -5.47 9.73 -20.10
N ALA A 89 -5.81 9.88 -18.84
CA ALA A 89 -6.79 10.86 -18.38
C ALA A 89 -6.19 12.27 -18.23
N GLY A 90 -6.72 13.24 -19.00
CA GLY A 90 -6.26 14.64 -18.93
C GLY A 90 -4.95 14.91 -19.66
N SER A 91 -4.44 16.13 -19.52
CA SER A 91 -3.19 16.55 -20.16
C SER A 91 -1.93 16.17 -19.36
N LYS A 92 -2.09 15.91 -18.07
CA LYS A 92 -1.07 15.39 -17.15
C LYS A 92 -1.76 14.44 -16.17
N SER A 93 -1.20 13.28 -15.98
CA SER A 93 -1.74 12.28 -15.06
C SER A 93 -0.69 11.78 -14.08
N LEU A 94 -1.14 11.41 -12.89
CA LEU A 94 -0.38 10.68 -11.88
C LEU A 94 -1.22 9.49 -11.44
N VAL A 95 -0.74 8.29 -11.70
CA VAL A 95 -1.43 7.06 -11.31
C VAL A 95 -0.59 6.34 -10.26
N TYR A 96 -1.20 6.09 -9.11
CA TYR A 96 -0.60 5.27 -8.06
C TYR A 96 -1.26 3.89 -8.05
N VAL A 97 -0.46 2.86 -8.25
CA VAL A 97 -0.91 1.47 -8.26
C VAL A 97 -0.29 0.74 -7.09
N TYR A 98 -1.08 -0.05 -6.37
CA TYR A 98 -0.58 -0.85 -5.27
C TYR A 98 -0.82 -2.35 -5.52
N GLU A 99 0.26 -3.10 -5.42
CA GLU A 99 0.26 -4.55 -5.46
C GLU A 99 0.73 -5.07 -4.10
N ARG A 100 0.01 -6.04 -3.52
CA ARG A 100 0.31 -6.55 -2.18
C ARG A 100 0.45 -8.07 -2.10
N MET A 101 0.16 -8.79 -3.19
CA MET A 101 0.10 -10.25 -3.13
C MET A 101 1.48 -10.88 -2.91
N LEU A 102 2.53 -10.22 -3.40
CA LEU A 102 3.91 -10.63 -3.12
C LEU A 102 4.22 -10.57 -1.62
N ASP A 103 3.88 -9.47 -0.96
CA ASP A 103 4.04 -9.32 0.49
C ASP A 103 3.19 -10.37 1.25
N HIS A 104 1.95 -10.56 0.82
CA HIS A 104 1.05 -11.55 1.42
C HIS A 104 1.60 -12.99 1.32
N ALA A 105 2.14 -13.36 0.16
CA ALA A 105 2.76 -14.67 -0.03
C ALA A 105 4.00 -14.84 0.87
N GLY A 106 4.84 -13.82 0.95
CA GLY A 106 6.01 -13.81 1.82
C GLY A 106 5.67 -13.98 3.29
N HIS A 107 4.66 -13.26 3.79
CA HIS A 107 4.18 -13.42 5.16
C HIS A 107 3.61 -14.81 5.47
N GLY A 108 2.95 -15.42 4.50
CA GLY A 108 2.32 -16.73 4.68
C GLY A 108 3.22 -17.93 4.44
N ARG A 109 4.23 -17.80 3.59
CA ARG A 109 5.01 -18.92 3.07
C ARG A 109 6.53 -18.74 3.13
N GLY A 110 7.00 -17.53 3.41
CA GLY A 110 8.42 -17.18 3.37
C GLY A 110 8.92 -16.79 1.99
N THR A 111 10.04 -16.08 1.94
CA THR A 111 10.61 -15.50 0.70
C THR A 111 11.33 -16.54 -0.18
N THR A 112 11.53 -17.75 0.31
CA THR A 112 12.14 -18.86 -0.44
C THR A 112 11.11 -19.85 -0.99
N SER A 113 9.80 -19.60 -0.75
CA SER A 113 8.72 -20.47 -1.19
C SER A 113 8.43 -20.33 -2.70
N THR A 114 7.91 -21.40 -3.30
CA THR A 114 7.45 -21.38 -4.69
C THR A 114 6.33 -20.36 -4.88
N GLU A 115 5.42 -20.26 -3.92
CA GLU A 115 4.31 -19.30 -3.95
C GLU A 115 4.79 -17.85 -3.99
N TRP A 116 5.84 -17.52 -3.26
CA TRP A 116 6.44 -16.17 -3.31
C TRP A 116 7.12 -15.90 -4.65
N LEU A 117 7.84 -16.88 -5.19
CA LEU A 117 8.47 -16.78 -6.51
C LEU A 117 7.42 -16.64 -7.62
N ASP A 118 6.32 -17.38 -7.56
CA ASP A 118 5.22 -17.27 -8.52
C ASP A 118 4.59 -15.88 -8.49
N GLU A 119 4.40 -15.30 -7.28
CA GLU A 119 3.90 -13.92 -7.17
C GLU A 119 4.92 -12.90 -7.69
N LEU A 120 6.21 -13.10 -7.46
CA LEU A 120 7.26 -12.22 -8.02
C LEU A 120 7.25 -12.24 -9.56
N ILE A 121 7.14 -13.43 -10.15
CA ILE A 121 7.00 -13.58 -11.61
C ILE A 121 5.74 -12.86 -12.12
N ARG A 122 4.63 -12.96 -11.39
CA ARG A 122 3.38 -12.28 -11.76
C ARG A 122 3.52 -10.75 -11.69
N VAL A 123 4.19 -10.23 -10.67
CA VAL A 123 4.46 -8.78 -10.53
C VAL A 123 5.36 -8.29 -11.66
N ASP A 124 6.39 -9.05 -12.01
CA ASP A 124 7.30 -8.75 -13.13
C ASP A 124 6.55 -8.72 -14.47
N ALA A 125 5.75 -9.75 -14.74
CA ALA A 125 4.92 -9.82 -15.94
C ALA A 125 3.89 -8.65 -16.02
N PHE A 126 3.33 -8.25 -14.89
CA PHE A 126 2.42 -7.11 -14.83
C PHE A 126 3.16 -5.79 -15.11
N ALA A 127 4.38 -5.61 -14.59
CA ALA A 127 5.21 -4.45 -14.89
C ALA A 127 5.58 -4.37 -16.39
N ASP A 128 5.89 -5.51 -17.02
CA ASP A 128 6.13 -5.60 -18.46
C ASP A 128 4.88 -5.23 -19.26
N ALA A 129 3.71 -5.77 -18.89
CA ALA A 129 2.45 -5.45 -19.54
C ALA A 129 2.09 -3.96 -19.41
N LEU A 130 2.36 -3.36 -18.26
CA LEU A 130 2.21 -1.91 -18.06
C LEU A 130 3.12 -1.12 -18.99
N ARG A 131 4.41 -1.46 -19.06
CA ARG A 131 5.37 -0.78 -19.91
C ARG A 131 4.93 -0.80 -21.39
N ASP A 132 4.39 -1.92 -21.83
CA ASP A 132 4.00 -2.12 -23.24
C ASP A 132 2.63 -1.45 -23.58
N ALA A 133 1.76 -1.28 -22.59
CA ALA A 133 0.41 -0.74 -22.79
C ALA A 133 0.26 0.75 -22.47
N LEU A 134 1.19 1.33 -21.70
CA LEU A 134 1.15 2.74 -21.33
C LEU A 134 1.51 3.64 -22.53
N PRO A 135 0.97 4.88 -22.61
CA PRO A 135 1.39 5.86 -23.61
C PRO A 135 2.89 6.09 -23.61
N ASP A 136 3.47 6.35 -24.79
CA ASP A 136 4.93 6.51 -24.99
C ASP A 136 5.57 7.61 -24.13
N ASP A 137 4.80 8.63 -23.73
CA ASP A 137 5.26 9.73 -22.89
C ASP A 137 5.06 9.47 -21.38
N THR A 138 4.64 8.27 -21.01
CA THR A 138 4.44 7.87 -19.62
C THR A 138 5.74 7.33 -19.00
N ARG A 139 6.04 7.73 -17.78
CA ARG A 139 7.10 7.13 -16.98
C ARG A 139 6.51 6.13 -15.99
N LEU A 140 6.94 4.89 -16.07
CA LEU A 140 6.67 3.85 -15.07
C LEU A 140 7.78 3.85 -14.02
N LEU A 141 7.40 3.95 -12.76
CA LEU A 141 8.29 3.79 -11.60
C LEU A 141 7.79 2.60 -10.79
N VAL A 142 8.67 1.64 -10.55
CA VAL A 142 8.38 0.48 -9.68
C VAL A 142 9.25 0.59 -8.44
N THR A 143 8.65 0.45 -7.28
CA THR A 143 9.38 0.49 -6.00
C THR A 143 8.77 -0.49 -5.01
N GLY A 144 9.62 -1.11 -4.18
CA GLY A 144 9.17 -1.77 -2.96
C GLY A 144 9.07 -0.74 -1.83
N ASP A 145 8.10 -0.90 -0.95
CA ASP A 145 7.93 -0.10 0.26
C ASP A 145 8.87 -0.58 1.39
N HIS A 146 9.24 -1.85 1.38
CA HIS A 146 10.24 -2.49 2.25
C HIS A 146 10.74 -3.79 1.63
N GLY A 147 11.79 -4.34 2.19
CA GLY A 147 12.23 -5.71 1.93
C GLY A 147 11.53 -6.72 2.84
N MET A 148 11.83 -8.00 2.63
CA MET A 148 11.36 -9.08 3.49
C MET A 148 12.50 -10.08 3.72
N VAL A 149 12.60 -10.57 4.95
CA VAL A 149 13.55 -11.63 5.32
C VAL A 149 12.82 -12.71 6.12
N ASP A 150 13.20 -13.94 5.92
CA ASP A 150 12.72 -15.05 6.75
C ASP A 150 13.53 -15.07 8.06
N VAL A 151 12.83 -15.00 9.19
CA VAL A 151 13.44 -15.09 10.52
C VAL A 151 13.16 -16.46 11.09
N PRO A 152 14.19 -17.34 11.21
CA PRO A 152 14.05 -18.64 11.87
C PRO A 152 13.51 -18.49 13.28
N GLU A 153 12.82 -19.53 13.78
CA GLU A 153 12.15 -19.47 15.09
C GLU A 153 13.14 -19.25 16.23
N ASP A 154 14.31 -19.87 16.16
CA ASP A 154 15.40 -19.74 17.13
C ASP A 154 16.10 -18.36 17.12
N HIS A 155 15.81 -17.54 16.12
CA HIS A 155 16.27 -16.14 16.04
C HIS A 155 15.19 -15.12 16.44
N ARG A 156 14.00 -15.59 16.85
CA ARG A 156 12.93 -14.71 17.31
C ARG A 156 13.05 -14.44 18.79
N MET A 157 12.96 -13.18 19.15
CA MET A 157 12.93 -12.76 20.55
C MET A 157 11.52 -12.30 20.91
N THR A 158 10.99 -12.84 21.99
CA THR A 158 9.69 -12.43 22.54
C THR A 158 9.94 -11.37 23.61
N ILE A 159 9.40 -10.18 23.41
CA ILE A 159 9.62 -9.03 24.34
C ILE A 159 9.17 -9.39 25.77
N GLU A 160 8.11 -10.19 25.89
CA GLU A 160 7.57 -10.65 27.18
C GLU A 160 8.59 -11.44 27.99
N ASP A 161 9.48 -12.16 27.30
CA ASP A 161 10.49 -13.03 27.94
C ASP A 161 11.80 -12.27 28.23
N GLU A 162 11.93 -11.02 27.75
CA GLU A 162 13.15 -10.22 27.84
C GLU A 162 12.94 -8.97 28.72
N PRO A 163 13.22 -9.02 30.03
CA PRO A 163 12.94 -7.92 30.96
C PRO A 163 13.59 -6.58 30.55
N GLU A 164 14.79 -6.64 29.94
CA GLU A 164 15.52 -5.44 29.50
C GLU A 164 14.81 -4.76 28.32
N LEU A 165 14.18 -5.53 27.40
CA LEU A 165 13.43 -5.01 26.26
C LEU A 165 12.05 -4.47 26.66
N ARG A 166 11.52 -4.94 27.80
CA ARG A 166 10.23 -4.47 28.35
C ARG A 166 10.30 -3.09 28.98
N ALA A 167 11.49 -2.64 29.36
CA ALA A 167 11.65 -1.36 30.03
C ALA A 167 11.21 -0.20 29.13
N GLY A 168 10.14 0.48 29.52
CA GLY A 168 9.57 1.61 28.76
C GLY A 168 8.63 1.23 27.61
N VAL A 169 8.26 -0.05 27.50
CA VAL A 169 7.27 -0.53 26.52
C VAL A 169 5.94 -0.82 27.23
N ASP A 170 4.86 -0.27 26.70
CA ASP A 170 3.49 -0.62 27.09
C ASP A 170 3.05 -1.85 26.26
N LEU A 171 2.85 -2.97 26.91
CA LEU A 171 2.38 -4.23 26.32
C LEU A 171 0.87 -4.38 26.48
#